data_ef2b72a3f8f2e8046c4302a53e694ec2
#
_entry.id   ef2b72a3f8f2e8046c4302a53e694ec2
#
_cell.length_a   1.000
_cell.length_b   1.000
_cell.length_c   1.000
_cell.angle_alpha   90.00
_cell.angle_beta   90.00
_cell.angle_gamma   90.00
#
_symmetry.space_group_name_H-M   'P 1'
#
loop_
_entity.id
_entity.type
_entity.pdbx_description
1 polymer ?
#
loop_
_entity_poly.entity_id
_entity_poly.type
_entity_poly.pdbx_seq_one_letter_code
_entity_poly.pdbx_strand_id
1 'polypeptide(L)'
;MNPSTEIGDYYRPQLVQRKFHESRARYPLLEGGRGGGKSTALLWEAITQCLLIPGSNSLLLRRTLTSMEKGGIEDLFTKTVPAHLYFRYNASRKVVMFHNGSKLFFGHVKNDADLLQYQGAEFVFIGWEELTQFTYRQWDFLKGSNRCPIKSYWHRGKEYKVRPRMAGGTNPNGIGSGWVKALWILKKPVGEMLANYDANDYEAIHSTYVDNFVYANDKNYIAALESIVDPVLRQAWIPGSWDILAGQFFQNWDPARHVKKFSQVVFEPWQDRWISIDWGFEHSTVALWWTRVRIKTEFDPEAKRTILLCYRQLVLRQMNEQLIAEKIAGANHTGDQVDHIGHVYLSPDRFSKIDQFHSIADKMGDVFVEYELPRPERANNRRVDGWRLCYTLLDTDTVAVLDNCPDVIDSIPKLMRDERNIEDAVKEGNELFLDVCESFRYGVMSYASEQQIPREILMQREIQAIPDNQQKYMRYLKLTSRDATDGVTFTINRRRR
;
A
#
# COMPACT_ATOMS: atom_id res chain seq x y z
N MET A 1 -10.14 43.95 -17.39
CA MET A 1 -9.86 42.77 -18.24
C MET A 1 -10.98 41.77 -18.05
N ASN A 2 -11.43 41.16 -19.12
CA ASN A 2 -12.62 40.28 -19.09
C ASN A 2 -12.19 38.85 -18.68
N PRO A 3 -12.50 38.38 -17.45
CA PRO A 3 -11.93 37.11 -16.91
C PRO A 3 -12.19 35.87 -17.78
N SER A 4 -13.23 35.93 -18.60
CA SER A 4 -13.64 34.75 -19.40
C SER A 4 -12.86 34.53 -20.69
N THR A 5 -12.21 35.58 -21.20
CA THR A 5 -11.32 35.48 -22.38
C THR A 5 -9.98 34.87 -21.96
N GLU A 6 -9.58 35.11 -20.72
CA GLU A 6 -8.27 34.68 -20.19
C GLU A 6 -8.24 33.22 -19.76
N ILE A 7 -9.34 32.65 -19.21
CA ILE A 7 -9.37 31.22 -18.80
C ILE A 7 -9.23 30.30 -20.01
N GLY A 8 -9.92 30.61 -21.12
CA GLY A 8 -9.88 29.81 -22.36
C GLY A 8 -8.50 29.73 -23.02
N ASP A 9 -7.61 30.68 -22.72
CA ASP A 9 -6.23 30.70 -23.23
C ASP A 9 -5.32 29.76 -22.42
N TYR A 10 -5.64 29.49 -21.14
CA TYR A 10 -4.81 28.72 -20.23
C TYR A 10 -5.40 27.35 -19.86
N TYR A 11 -6.71 27.21 -19.96
CA TYR A 11 -7.42 25.97 -19.68
C TYR A 11 -8.50 25.70 -20.71
N ARG A 12 -8.29 24.63 -21.48
CA ARG A 12 -9.26 24.10 -22.43
C ARG A 12 -9.77 22.76 -21.91
N PRO A 13 -10.95 22.74 -21.27
CA PRO A 13 -11.48 21.51 -20.70
C PRO A 13 -11.72 20.46 -21.80
N GLN A 14 -11.31 19.25 -21.54
CA GLN A 14 -11.62 18.09 -22.33
C GLN A 14 -13.13 17.79 -22.21
N LEU A 15 -13.67 16.94 -23.06
CA LEU A 15 -15.12 16.68 -23.11
C LEU A 15 -15.70 16.28 -21.74
N VAL A 16 -15.03 15.38 -21.03
CA VAL A 16 -15.45 14.90 -19.70
C VAL A 16 -15.34 16.02 -18.64
N GLN A 17 -14.26 16.79 -18.67
CA GLN A 17 -14.08 17.94 -17.78
C GLN A 17 -15.13 19.03 -18.05
N ARG A 18 -15.52 19.25 -19.32
CA ARG A 18 -16.59 20.17 -19.68
C ARG A 18 -17.93 19.73 -19.09
N LYS A 19 -18.28 18.45 -19.20
CA LYS A 19 -19.50 17.91 -18.55
C LYS A 19 -19.50 18.17 -17.05
N PHE A 20 -18.34 18.02 -16.39
CA PHE A 20 -18.20 18.31 -14.96
C PHE A 20 -18.44 19.78 -14.64
N HIS A 21 -17.89 20.73 -15.40
CA HIS A 21 -18.09 22.17 -15.19
C HIS A 21 -19.53 22.59 -15.48
N GLU A 22 -20.18 21.99 -16.47
CA GLU A 22 -21.57 22.27 -16.87
C GLU A 22 -22.61 21.57 -15.99
N SER A 23 -22.21 20.64 -15.14
CA SER A 23 -23.09 19.92 -14.21
C SER A 23 -23.88 20.89 -13.35
N ARG A 24 -25.18 20.62 -13.19
CA ARG A 24 -26.09 21.39 -12.33
C ARG A 24 -26.29 20.73 -10.96
N ALA A 25 -25.74 19.54 -10.75
CA ALA A 25 -25.80 18.84 -9.48
C ALA A 25 -25.10 19.66 -8.38
N ARG A 26 -25.62 19.58 -7.18
CA ARG A 26 -25.00 20.18 -6.00
C ARG A 26 -23.69 19.51 -5.66
N TYR A 27 -23.58 18.22 -5.92
CA TYR A 27 -22.44 17.36 -5.62
C TYR A 27 -21.98 16.59 -6.86
N PRO A 28 -21.33 17.23 -7.85
CA PRO A 28 -20.76 16.53 -8.99
C PRO A 28 -19.48 15.78 -8.56
N LEU A 29 -19.31 14.58 -9.08
CA LEU A 29 -18.14 13.73 -8.86
C LEU A 29 -17.49 13.39 -10.20
N LEU A 30 -16.24 13.73 -10.38
CA LEU A 30 -15.43 13.24 -11.48
C LEU A 30 -14.69 11.98 -11.01
N GLU A 31 -15.15 10.81 -11.44
CA GLU A 31 -14.70 9.52 -10.96
C GLU A 31 -14.13 8.65 -12.07
N GLY A 32 -13.47 7.54 -11.73
CA GLY A 32 -12.99 6.57 -12.72
C GLY A 32 -11.51 6.23 -12.61
N GLY A 33 -10.89 5.86 -13.74
CA GLY A 33 -9.50 5.41 -13.80
C GLY A 33 -8.46 6.50 -13.54
N ARG A 34 -7.21 6.11 -13.41
CA ARG A 34 -6.08 7.05 -13.30
C ARG A 34 -5.85 7.79 -14.62
N GLY A 35 -5.25 8.98 -14.54
CA GLY A 35 -4.88 9.76 -15.72
C GLY A 35 -6.03 10.54 -16.39
N GLY A 36 -7.26 10.49 -15.87
CA GLY A 36 -8.45 11.14 -16.46
C GLY A 36 -8.54 12.67 -16.31
N GLY A 37 -7.51 13.35 -15.76
CA GLY A 37 -7.51 14.81 -15.63
C GLY A 37 -8.41 15.37 -14.53
N LYS A 38 -8.78 14.56 -13.53
CA LYS A 38 -9.70 14.92 -12.44
C LYS A 38 -9.20 16.08 -11.58
N SER A 39 -7.95 16.06 -11.14
CA SER A 39 -7.35 17.12 -10.31
C SER A 39 -7.30 18.45 -11.06
N THR A 40 -7.01 18.42 -12.36
CA THR A 40 -7.02 19.62 -13.22
C THR A 40 -8.42 20.23 -13.28
N ALA A 41 -9.46 19.42 -13.45
CA ALA A 41 -10.83 19.90 -13.49
C ALA A 41 -11.25 20.53 -12.15
N LEU A 42 -10.95 19.90 -11.00
CA LEU A 42 -11.23 20.45 -9.68
C LEU A 42 -10.52 21.78 -9.44
N LEU A 43 -9.24 21.89 -9.80
CA LEU A 43 -8.47 23.11 -9.65
C LEU A 43 -9.08 24.27 -10.45
N TRP A 44 -9.36 24.02 -11.73
CA TRP A 44 -9.90 25.08 -12.60
C TRP A 44 -11.36 25.42 -12.28
N GLU A 45 -12.15 24.48 -11.74
CA GLU A 45 -13.46 24.82 -11.17
C GLU A 45 -13.34 25.81 -10.01
N ALA A 46 -12.44 25.53 -9.04
CA ALA A 46 -12.23 26.43 -7.91
C ALA A 46 -11.72 27.83 -8.34
N ILE A 47 -10.80 27.88 -9.29
CA ILE A 47 -10.29 29.13 -9.86
C ILE A 47 -11.41 29.89 -10.57
N THR A 48 -12.21 29.21 -11.37
CA THR A 48 -13.33 29.80 -12.11
C THR A 48 -14.36 30.44 -11.15
N GLN A 49 -14.72 29.74 -10.08
CA GLN A 49 -15.61 30.29 -9.05
C GLN A 49 -15.02 31.57 -8.40
N CYS A 50 -13.72 31.57 -8.08
CA CYS A 50 -13.05 32.74 -7.55
C CYS A 50 -13.00 33.91 -8.53
N LEU A 51 -12.76 33.69 -9.81
CA LEU A 51 -12.68 34.72 -10.82
C LEU A 51 -14.05 35.35 -11.15
N LEU A 52 -15.12 34.50 -11.16
CA LEU A 52 -16.47 34.94 -11.50
C LEU A 52 -17.21 35.60 -10.34
N ILE A 53 -16.95 35.25 -9.08
CA ILE A 53 -17.70 35.69 -7.92
C ILE A 53 -16.81 36.52 -7.01
N PRO A 54 -16.80 37.85 -7.16
CA PRO A 54 -15.92 38.75 -6.39
C PRO A 54 -16.12 38.59 -4.86
N GLY A 55 -15.03 38.52 -4.12
CA GLY A 55 -15.05 38.39 -2.66
C GLY A 55 -15.44 37.00 -2.13
N SER A 56 -15.63 36.01 -2.99
CA SER A 56 -15.95 34.65 -2.57
C SER A 56 -14.74 33.84 -2.09
N ASN A 57 -14.98 32.76 -1.35
CA ASN A 57 -13.95 31.84 -0.96
C ASN A 57 -14.21 30.44 -1.59
N SER A 58 -13.15 29.81 -2.07
CA SER A 58 -13.15 28.39 -2.49
C SER A 58 -12.13 27.60 -1.67
N LEU A 59 -12.39 26.32 -1.45
CA LEU A 59 -11.52 25.41 -0.69
C LEU A 59 -11.23 24.15 -1.52
N LEU A 60 -9.97 23.79 -1.62
CA LEU A 60 -9.53 22.51 -2.18
C LEU A 60 -8.89 21.65 -1.08
N LEU A 61 -9.36 20.44 -0.92
CA LEU A 61 -8.99 19.53 0.16
C LEU A 61 -8.26 18.30 -0.34
N ARG A 62 -7.24 17.90 0.40
CA ARG A 62 -6.58 16.60 0.29
C ARG A 62 -6.41 15.96 1.67
N ARG A 63 -6.14 14.66 1.72
CA ARG A 63 -6.05 13.91 2.98
C ARG A 63 -4.93 14.43 3.90
N THR A 64 -3.76 14.76 3.36
CA THR A 64 -2.62 15.25 4.13
C THR A 64 -1.98 16.46 3.46
N LEU A 65 -1.34 17.31 4.26
CA LEU A 65 -0.61 18.48 3.76
C LEU A 65 0.54 18.08 2.82
N THR A 66 1.30 17.05 3.20
CA THR A 66 2.40 16.53 2.35
C THR A 66 1.92 16.05 0.99
N SER A 67 0.75 15.37 0.93
CA SER A 67 0.20 14.93 -0.35
C SER A 67 -0.37 16.08 -1.18
N MET A 68 -0.80 17.17 -0.55
CA MET A 68 -1.22 18.41 -1.20
C MET A 68 -0.05 19.08 -1.93
N GLU A 69 1.11 19.15 -1.26
CA GLU A 69 2.32 19.84 -1.74
C GLU A 69 3.10 19.02 -2.77
N LYS A 70 3.26 17.71 -2.54
CA LYS A 70 4.10 16.83 -3.36
C LYS A 70 3.28 16.07 -4.40
N GLY A 71 3.16 16.65 -5.60
CA GLY A 71 2.40 16.07 -6.71
C GLY A 71 0.88 16.14 -6.55
N GLY A 72 0.37 16.93 -5.58
CA GLY A 72 -1.04 17.17 -5.39
C GLY A 72 -1.54 18.43 -6.09
N ILE A 73 -2.76 18.84 -5.73
CA ILE A 73 -3.46 19.93 -6.42
C ILE A 73 -2.79 21.32 -6.22
N GLU A 74 -2.07 21.53 -5.11
CA GLU A 74 -1.27 22.73 -4.90
C GLU A 74 -0.03 22.76 -5.81
N ASP A 75 0.66 21.62 -5.94
CA ASP A 75 1.79 21.49 -6.88
C ASP A 75 1.33 21.71 -8.32
N LEU A 76 0.15 21.19 -8.69
CA LEU A 76 -0.47 21.44 -9.98
C LEU A 76 -0.76 22.92 -10.18
N PHE A 77 -1.31 23.61 -9.15
CA PHE A 77 -1.55 25.05 -9.21
C PHE A 77 -0.27 25.82 -9.49
N THR A 78 0.79 25.59 -8.72
CA THR A 78 2.06 26.32 -8.86
C THR A 78 2.74 26.11 -10.21
N LYS A 79 2.55 24.95 -10.82
CA LYS A 79 3.14 24.60 -12.12
C LYS A 79 2.34 25.08 -13.33
N THR A 80 1.02 25.19 -13.21
CA THR A 80 0.16 25.35 -14.38
C THR A 80 -0.63 26.65 -14.41
N VAL A 81 -0.84 27.32 -13.27
CA VAL A 81 -1.66 28.52 -13.22
C VAL A 81 -0.79 29.77 -13.36
N PRO A 82 -1.01 30.60 -14.42
CA PRO A 82 -0.22 31.82 -14.64
C PRO A 82 -0.36 32.84 -13.51
N ALA A 83 0.76 33.44 -13.10
CA ALA A 83 0.82 34.35 -11.97
C ALA A 83 -0.03 35.62 -12.15
N HIS A 84 -0.32 36.07 -13.38
CA HIS A 84 -1.13 37.25 -13.64
C HIS A 84 -2.64 37.04 -13.41
N LEU A 85 -3.11 35.80 -13.27
CA LEU A 85 -4.51 35.50 -12.97
C LEU A 85 -4.87 35.75 -11.50
N TYR A 86 -3.89 35.86 -10.62
CA TYR A 86 -4.10 36.15 -9.21
C TYR A 86 -3.22 37.27 -8.71
N PHE A 87 -3.65 37.93 -7.63
CA PHE A 87 -2.90 39.03 -7.02
C PHE A 87 -1.68 38.52 -6.25
N ARG A 88 -1.87 37.48 -5.41
CA ARG A 88 -0.80 36.93 -4.57
C ARG A 88 -1.09 35.47 -4.17
N TYR A 89 -0.06 34.65 -4.18
CA TYR A 89 -0.06 33.35 -3.51
C TYR A 89 0.78 33.38 -2.23
N ASN A 90 0.20 33.01 -1.09
CA ASN A 90 0.88 32.88 0.18
C ASN A 90 1.09 31.38 0.49
N ALA A 91 2.30 30.87 0.21
CA ALA A 91 2.64 29.47 0.37
C ALA A 91 2.59 28.99 1.82
N SER A 92 2.92 29.84 2.81
CA SER A 92 2.88 29.48 4.23
C SER A 92 1.46 29.31 4.75
N ARG A 93 0.52 30.14 4.26
CA ARG A 93 -0.90 30.10 4.63
C ARG A 93 -1.74 29.25 3.67
N LYS A 94 -1.15 28.75 2.59
CA LYS A 94 -1.83 27.98 1.55
C LYS A 94 -3.03 28.71 0.95
N VAL A 95 -2.89 29.99 0.63
CA VAL A 95 -3.98 30.84 0.16
C VAL A 95 -3.57 31.61 -1.09
N VAL A 96 -4.37 31.50 -2.13
CA VAL A 96 -4.31 32.34 -3.33
C VAL A 96 -5.32 33.48 -3.19
N MET A 97 -4.87 34.72 -3.36
CA MET A 97 -5.72 35.91 -3.39
C MET A 97 -5.86 36.41 -4.82
N PHE A 98 -7.10 36.59 -5.28
CA PHE A 98 -7.39 37.12 -6.61
C PHE A 98 -7.60 38.62 -6.60
N HIS A 99 -7.46 39.28 -7.78
CA HIS A 99 -7.59 40.72 -7.92
C HIS A 99 -8.99 41.26 -7.54
N ASN A 100 -10.03 40.45 -7.60
CA ASN A 100 -11.40 40.77 -7.23
C ASN A 100 -11.73 40.56 -5.74
N GLY A 101 -10.71 40.27 -4.91
CA GLY A 101 -10.85 40.02 -3.48
C GLY A 101 -11.25 38.59 -3.08
N SER A 102 -11.53 37.69 -4.03
CA SER A 102 -11.82 36.30 -3.75
C SER A 102 -10.56 35.52 -3.35
N LYS A 103 -10.74 34.38 -2.69
CA LYS A 103 -9.63 33.58 -2.17
C LYS A 103 -9.85 32.10 -2.47
N LEU A 104 -8.76 31.40 -2.83
CA LEU A 104 -8.69 29.94 -2.91
C LEU A 104 -7.77 29.42 -1.81
N PHE A 105 -8.28 28.54 -0.97
CA PHE A 105 -7.57 27.88 0.11
C PHE A 105 -7.20 26.45 -0.28
N PHE A 106 -5.96 26.05 0.00
CA PHE A 106 -5.54 24.66 -0.03
C PHE A 106 -5.51 24.12 1.40
N GLY A 107 -6.35 23.15 1.68
CA GLY A 107 -6.55 22.60 3.02
C GLY A 107 -6.42 21.09 3.08
N HIS A 108 -6.38 20.55 4.29
CA HIS A 108 -6.32 19.11 4.51
C HIS A 108 -7.25 18.68 5.64
N VAL A 109 -7.66 17.40 5.61
CA VAL A 109 -8.40 16.74 6.68
C VAL A 109 -7.85 15.32 6.85
N LYS A 110 -6.92 15.15 7.79
CA LYS A 110 -6.33 13.85 8.13
C LYS A 110 -7.22 13.07 9.10
N ASN A 111 -7.80 13.77 10.07
CA ASN A 111 -8.69 13.23 11.10
C ASN A 111 -9.86 14.21 11.35
N ASP A 112 -10.81 13.80 12.18
CA ASP A 112 -12.01 14.61 12.44
C ASP A 112 -11.71 15.88 13.22
N ALA A 113 -10.63 15.96 13.99
CA ALA A 113 -10.23 17.18 14.69
C ALA A 113 -9.83 18.31 13.72
N ASP A 114 -9.29 17.96 12.56
CA ASP A 114 -8.92 18.94 11.53
C ASP A 114 -10.14 19.66 10.95
N LEU A 115 -11.35 19.11 11.10
CA LEU A 115 -12.59 19.75 10.64
C LEU A 115 -12.88 21.07 11.36
N LEU A 116 -12.45 21.18 12.61
CA LEU A 116 -12.72 22.36 13.44
C LEU A 116 -12.11 23.65 12.84
N GLN A 117 -11.02 23.56 12.10
CA GLN A 117 -10.42 24.72 11.41
C GLN A 117 -11.33 25.34 10.35
N TYR A 118 -12.32 24.61 9.85
CA TYR A 118 -13.30 25.07 8.86
C TYR A 118 -14.64 25.45 9.47
N GLN A 119 -14.80 25.30 10.79
CA GLN A 119 -16.03 25.64 11.49
C GLN A 119 -16.28 27.16 11.37
N GLY A 120 -17.50 27.52 10.96
CA GLY A 120 -17.86 28.93 10.76
C GLY A 120 -17.37 29.57 9.46
N ALA A 121 -16.50 28.91 8.70
CA ALA A 121 -16.08 29.40 7.39
C ALA A 121 -17.21 29.24 6.35
N GLU A 122 -17.13 30.07 5.29
CA GLU A 122 -18.08 30.08 4.18
C GLU A 122 -17.33 29.90 2.85
N PHE A 123 -17.69 28.84 2.13
CA PHE A 123 -17.10 28.53 0.83
C PHE A 123 -18.18 28.36 -0.23
N VAL A 124 -18.05 29.09 -1.33
CA VAL A 124 -18.89 28.90 -2.51
C VAL A 124 -18.61 27.58 -3.20
N PHE A 125 -17.36 27.13 -3.15
CA PHE A 125 -16.93 25.87 -3.72
C PHE A 125 -16.01 25.13 -2.74
N ILE A 126 -16.28 23.81 -2.56
CA ILE A 126 -15.40 22.91 -1.84
C ILE A 126 -15.07 21.74 -2.78
N GLY A 127 -13.80 21.62 -3.18
CA GLY A 127 -13.32 20.52 -4.01
C GLY A 127 -12.52 19.51 -3.19
N TRP A 128 -12.87 18.24 -3.32
CA TRP A 128 -12.25 17.12 -2.63
C TRP A 128 -11.39 16.32 -3.61
N GLU A 129 -10.08 16.41 -3.49
CA GLU A 129 -9.18 15.60 -4.27
C GLU A 129 -8.98 14.24 -3.59
N GLU A 130 -9.16 13.17 -4.34
CA GLU A 130 -9.19 11.78 -3.86
C GLU A 130 -10.28 11.57 -2.78
N LEU A 131 -11.53 11.87 -3.14
CA LEU A 131 -12.68 11.85 -2.22
C LEU A 131 -12.83 10.53 -1.45
N THR A 132 -12.51 9.39 -2.06
CA THR A 132 -12.54 8.07 -1.40
C THR A 132 -11.54 7.91 -0.25
N GLN A 133 -10.59 8.83 -0.08
CA GLN A 133 -9.69 8.81 1.07
C GLN A 133 -10.32 9.42 2.34
N PHE A 134 -11.52 9.98 2.25
CA PHE A 134 -12.20 10.63 3.36
C PHE A 134 -13.38 9.80 3.86
N THR A 135 -13.73 9.98 5.14
CA THR A 135 -14.93 9.39 5.72
C THR A 135 -16.18 10.15 5.32
N TYR A 136 -17.36 9.49 5.38
CA TYR A 136 -18.63 10.15 5.18
C TYR A 136 -18.85 11.30 6.17
N ARG A 137 -18.46 11.15 7.45
CA ARG A 137 -18.54 12.17 8.49
C ARG A 137 -17.76 13.44 8.10
N GLN A 138 -16.57 13.30 7.52
CA GLN A 138 -15.76 14.43 7.09
C GLN A 138 -16.43 15.21 5.95
N TRP A 139 -16.99 14.51 4.99
CA TRP A 139 -17.76 15.09 3.90
C TRP A 139 -19.03 15.80 4.44
N ASP A 140 -19.79 15.13 5.28
CA ASP A 140 -21.06 15.63 5.80
C ASP A 140 -20.89 16.90 6.64
N PHE A 141 -19.86 16.95 7.50
CA PHE A 141 -19.54 18.10 8.33
C PHE A 141 -19.35 19.38 7.48
N LEU A 142 -18.66 19.31 6.37
CA LEU A 142 -18.35 20.48 5.53
C LEU A 142 -19.52 20.93 4.66
N LYS A 143 -20.61 20.20 4.57
CA LYS A 143 -21.86 20.69 3.96
C LYS A 143 -22.35 21.97 4.64
N GLY A 144 -22.15 22.10 5.96
CA GLY A 144 -22.49 23.29 6.74
C GLY A 144 -21.65 24.51 6.36
N SER A 145 -20.42 24.32 5.89
CA SER A 145 -19.51 25.37 5.42
C SER A 145 -19.68 25.69 3.92
N ASN A 146 -20.41 24.87 3.16
CA ASN A 146 -20.70 25.11 1.76
C ASN A 146 -21.86 26.06 1.56
N ARG A 147 -21.60 27.32 1.81
CA ARG A 147 -22.53 28.43 1.71
C ARG A 147 -21.85 29.70 1.24
N CYS A 148 -22.62 30.66 0.70
CA CYS A 148 -22.11 31.95 0.23
C CYS A 148 -23.10 33.05 0.51
N PRO A 149 -22.69 34.19 1.11
CA PRO A 149 -23.57 35.35 1.34
C PRO A 149 -23.91 36.08 0.05
N ILE A 150 -23.04 35.95 -0.98
CA ILE A 150 -23.24 36.55 -2.31
C ILE A 150 -24.31 35.79 -3.03
N LYS A 151 -25.40 36.43 -3.49
CA LYS A 151 -26.55 35.77 -4.10
C LYS A 151 -26.48 35.70 -5.62
N SER A 152 -25.82 36.68 -6.25
CA SER A 152 -25.68 36.78 -7.71
C SER A 152 -24.36 37.42 -8.10
N TYR A 153 -23.96 37.23 -9.34
CA TYR A 153 -22.81 37.91 -9.96
C TYR A 153 -23.13 38.21 -11.44
N TRP A 154 -22.48 39.23 -11.96
CA TRP A 154 -22.63 39.64 -13.35
C TRP A 154 -21.49 39.08 -14.20
N HIS A 155 -21.84 38.43 -15.32
CA HIS A 155 -20.87 37.97 -16.29
C HIS A 155 -21.38 38.22 -17.72
N ARG A 156 -20.59 38.88 -18.54
CA ARG A 156 -20.91 39.20 -19.94
C ARG A 156 -22.31 39.89 -20.08
N GLY A 157 -22.60 40.84 -19.22
CA GLY A 157 -23.84 41.59 -19.26
C GLY A 157 -25.10 40.83 -18.79
N LYS A 158 -24.95 39.62 -18.23
CA LYS A 158 -26.02 38.80 -17.68
C LYS A 158 -25.80 38.52 -16.20
N GLU A 159 -26.88 38.57 -15.43
CA GLU A 159 -26.87 38.16 -14.04
C GLU A 159 -27.03 36.64 -13.88
N TYR A 160 -26.21 36.06 -13.00
CA TYR A 160 -26.25 34.66 -12.62
C TYR A 160 -26.41 34.51 -11.12
N LYS A 161 -27.27 33.58 -10.68
CA LYS A 161 -27.41 33.21 -9.26
C LYS A 161 -26.20 32.41 -8.80
N VAL A 162 -25.66 32.75 -7.64
CA VAL A 162 -24.62 31.95 -6.98
C VAL A 162 -25.21 30.66 -6.43
N ARG A 163 -24.57 29.52 -6.72
CA ARG A 163 -24.96 28.20 -6.23
C ARG A 163 -23.76 27.57 -5.56
N PRO A 164 -23.70 27.57 -4.22
CA PRO A 164 -22.65 26.83 -3.52
C PRO A 164 -22.69 25.35 -3.88
N ARG A 165 -21.52 24.76 -4.15
CA ARG A 165 -21.41 23.35 -4.54
C ARG A 165 -20.16 22.70 -3.94
N MET A 166 -20.27 21.41 -3.64
CA MET A 166 -19.14 20.57 -3.27
C MET A 166 -18.91 19.55 -4.38
N ALA A 167 -17.65 19.37 -4.79
CA ALA A 167 -17.33 18.45 -5.86
C ALA A 167 -16.19 17.51 -5.44
N GLY A 168 -16.15 16.31 -6.02
CA GLY A 168 -15.09 15.36 -5.79
C GLY A 168 -14.35 14.96 -7.06
N GLY A 169 -13.08 14.62 -6.93
CA GLY A 169 -12.32 13.88 -7.90
C GLY A 169 -11.77 12.62 -7.25
N THR A 170 -12.00 11.43 -7.81
CA THR A 170 -11.55 10.20 -7.18
C THR A 170 -11.40 9.01 -8.11
N ASN A 171 -10.66 8.02 -7.66
CA ASN A 171 -10.68 6.66 -8.18
C ASN A 171 -11.45 5.78 -7.19
N PRO A 172 -12.01 4.64 -7.61
CA PRO A 172 -12.71 3.71 -6.72
C PRO A 172 -11.71 2.93 -5.84
N ASN A 173 -11.06 3.63 -4.89
CA ASN A 173 -10.09 3.06 -3.97
C ASN A 173 -9.94 3.96 -2.73
N GLY A 174 -10.10 3.41 -1.53
CA GLY A 174 -9.92 4.12 -0.27
C GLY A 174 -11.01 3.83 0.75
N ILE A 175 -10.82 4.34 1.98
CA ILE A 175 -11.73 4.12 3.13
C ILE A 175 -13.16 4.62 2.89
N GLY A 176 -13.34 5.54 1.96
CA GLY A 176 -14.62 6.13 1.60
C GLY A 176 -15.30 5.48 0.40
N SER A 177 -14.73 4.45 -0.21
CA SER A 177 -15.28 3.86 -1.44
C SER A 177 -16.72 3.41 -1.28
N GLY A 178 -17.08 2.83 -0.15
CA GLY A 178 -18.44 2.34 0.13
C GLY A 178 -19.48 3.46 0.10
N TRP A 179 -19.28 4.56 0.84
CA TRP A 179 -20.26 5.65 0.90
C TRP A 179 -20.27 6.48 -0.40
N VAL A 180 -19.14 6.64 -1.07
CA VAL A 180 -19.08 7.32 -2.36
C VAL A 180 -19.82 6.50 -3.41
N LYS A 181 -19.58 5.19 -3.50
CA LYS A 181 -20.34 4.29 -4.39
C LYS A 181 -21.84 4.37 -4.12
N ALA A 182 -22.26 4.33 -2.84
CA ALA A 182 -23.66 4.40 -2.47
C ALA A 182 -24.34 5.68 -2.98
N LEU A 183 -23.75 6.86 -2.72
CA LEU A 183 -24.38 8.15 -3.05
C LEU A 183 -24.37 8.47 -4.55
N TRP A 184 -23.25 8.26 -5.24
CA TRP A 184 -23.11 8.70 -6.65
C TRP A 184 -23.41 7.61 -7.67
N ILE A 185 -23.02 6.37 -7.40
CA ILE A 185 -23.14 5.27 -8.38
C ILE A 185 -24.46 4.53 -8.20
N LEU A 186 -24.75 4.08 -6.98
CA LEU A 186 -25.97 3.32 -6.68
C LEU A 186 -27.20 4.20 -6.43
N LYS A 187 -26.99 5.52 -6.26
CA LYS A 187 -28.07 6.49 -5.94
C LYS A 187 -28.86 6.10 -4.71
N LYS A 188 -28.14 5.67 -3.64
CA LYS A 188 -28.72 5.22 -2.37
C LYS A 188 -28.23 6.09 -1.22
N PRO A 189 -29.09 6.42 -0.24
CA PRO A 189 -28.67 7.15 0.96
C PRO A 189 -27.72 6.32 1.82
N VAL A 190 -26.91 7.01 2.64
CA VAL A 190 -25.99 6.41 3.60
C VAL A 190 -26.46 6.72 5.01
N GLY A 191 -26.55 5.70 5.89
CA GLY A 191 -26.96 5.86 7.28
C GLY A 191 -28.36 6.47 7.43
N GLU A 192 -28.47 7.50 8.29
CA GLU A 192 -29.75 8.15 8.62
C GLU A 192 -30.20 9.21 7.60
N MET A 193 -29.57 9.31 6.43
CA MET A 193 -29.89 10.32 5.40
C MET A 193 -31.26 10.12 4.72
N LEU A 194 -32.00 9.06 5.03
CA LEU A 194 -33.22 8.66 4.30
C LEU A 194 -34.21 9.81 4.08
N ALA A 195 -34.35 10.72 5.03
CA ALA A 195 -35.33 11.82 4.96
C ALA A 195 -34.92 13.00 4.06
N ASN A 196 -33.62 13.19 3.82
CA ASN A 196 -33.06 14.38 3.16
C ASN A 196 -32.19 14.05 1.92
N TYR A 197 -32.22 12.83 1.44
CA TYR A 197 -31.46 12.42 0.28
C TYR A 197 -32.25 12.71 -1.01
N ASP A 198 -31.65 13.52 -1.89
CA ASP A 198 -32.12 13.69 -3.28
C ASP A 198 -31.03 13.15 -4.23
N ALA A 199 -31.37 12.12 -4.99
CA ALA A 199 -30.47 11.48 -5.96
C ALA A 199 -30.01 12.46 -7.05
N ASN A 200 -30.79 13.49 -7.35
CA ASN A 200 -30.48 14.50 -8.37
C ASN A 200 -29.35 15.47 -7.92
N ASP A 201 -29.12 15.59 -6.60
CA ASP A 201 -28.02 16.37 -6.10
C ASP A 201 -26.64 15.74 -6.39
N TYR A 202 -26.60 14.45 -6.70
CA TYR A 202 -25.38 13.66 -6.89
C TYR A 202 -25.24 13.25 -8.36
N GLU A 203 -24.21 13.71 -9.05
CA GLU A 203 -23.92 13.33 -10.44
C GLU A 203 -22.51 12.76 -10.53
N ALA A 204 -22.39 11.52 -11.01
CA ALA A 204 -21.11 10.90 -11.32
C ALA A 204 -20.78 11.09 -12.80
N ILE A 205 -19.57 11.50 -13.08
CA ILE A 205 -19.04 11.69 -14.42
C ILE A 205 -17.80 10.85 -14.55
N HIS A 206 -17.86 9.80 -15.36
CA HIS A 206 -16.79 8.84 -15.54
C HIS A 206 -15.66 9.41 -16.40
N SER A 207 -14.40 9.20 -15.98
CA SER A 207 -13.20 9.65 -16.68
C SER A 207 -12.03 8.68 -16.48
N THR A 208 -11.38 8.35 -17.57
CA THR A 208 -10.19 7.49 -17.61
C THR A 208 -9.05 8.17 -18.38
N TYR A 209 -7.88 7.54 -18.44
CA TYR A 209 -6.77 8.07 -19.24
C TYR A 209 -7.11 8.20 -20.73
N VAL A 210 -8.06 7.38 -21.24
CA VAL A 210 -8.52 7.43 -22.65
C VAL A 210 -9.18 8.77 -22.97
N ASP A 211 -9.87 9.37 -22.00
CA ASP A 211 -10.53 10.66 -22.13
C ASP A 211 -9.54 11.84 -22.04
N ASN A 212 -8.27 11.56 -21.71
CA ASN A 212 -7.25 12.58 -21.54
C ASN A 212 -6.24 12.56 -22.67
N PHE A 213 -6.28 13.57 -23.54
CA PHE A 213 -5.39 13.66 -24.70
C PHE A 213 -3.89 13.60 -24.36
N VAL A 214 -3.51 13.94 -23.10
CA VAL A 214 -2.10 13.87 -22.65
C VAL A 214 -1.65 12.41 -22.52
N TYR A 215 -2.53 11.53 -22.02
CA TYR A 215 -2.18 10.14 -21.71
C TYR A 215 -2.80 9.10 -22.64
N ALA A 216 -3.83 9.47 -23.41
CA ALA A 216 -4.55 8.54 -24.30
C ALA A 216 -3.65 7.82 -25.31
N ASN A 217 -2.56 8.47 -25.74
CA ASN A 217 -1.60 7.93 -26.71
C ASN A 217 -0.19 7.74 -26.10
N ASP A 218 -0.02 7.88 -24.81
CA ASP A 218 1.26 7.66 -24.14
C ASP A 218 1.48 6.17 -23.91
N LYS A 219 2.24 5.55 -24.83
CA LYS A 219 2.54 4.11 -24.79
C LYS A 219 3.26 3.68 -23.50
N ASN A 220 4.13 4.54 -22.95
CA ASN A 220 4.85 4.22 -21.72
C ASN A 220 3.93 4.22 -20.51
N TYR A 221 3.04 5.21 -20.43
CA TYR A 221 2.03 5.27 -19.36
C TYR A 221 1.04 4.11 -19.43
N ILE A 222 0.55 3.78 -20.62
CA ILE A 222 -0.37 2.66 -20.84
C ILE A 222 0.30 1.33 -20.46
N ALA A 223 1.53 1.08 -20.92
CA ALA A 223 2.29 -0.13 -20.56
C ALA A 223 2.52 -0.24 -19.05
N ALA A 224 2.80 0.87 -18.37
CA ALA A 224 2.95 0.90 -16.91
C ALA A 224 1.65 0.52 -16.20
N LEU A 225 0.49 0.99 -16.66
CA LEU A 225 -0.82 0.60 -16.10
C LEU A 225 -1.14 -0.88 -16.39
N GLU A 226 -0.86 -1.35 -17.60
CA GLU A 226 -1.12 -2.74 -18.01
C GLU A 226 -0.21 -3.75 -17.31
N SER A 227 0.98 -3.32 -16.88
CA SER A 227 1.92 -4.14 -16.11
C SER A 227 1.50 -4.40 -14.66
N ILE A 228 0.42 -3.78 -14.18
CA ILE A 228 -0.12 -4.03 -12.84
C ILE A 228 -0.57 -5.49 -12.76
N VAL A 229 0.09 -6.27 -11.91
CA VAL A 229 -0.15 -7.71 -11.76
C VAL A 229 -1.51 -7.98 -11.08
N ASP A 230 -1.83 -7.20 -10.05
CA ASP A 230 -3.08 -7.36 -9.29
C ASP A 230 -4.32 -7.01 -10.15
N PRO A 231 -5.20 -7.97 -10.49
CA PRO A 231 -6.34 -7.74 -11.35
C PRO A 231 -7.37 -6.79 -10.73
N VAL A 232 -7.47 -6.74 -9.39
CA VAL A 232 -8.40 -5.85 -8.68
C VAL A 232 -7.92 -4.40 -8.80
N LEU A 233 -6.62 -4.16 -8.62
CA LEU A 233 -6.03 -2.84 -8.83
C LEU A 233 -6.11 -2.41 -10.30
N ARG A 234 -5.92 -3.34 -11.25
CA ARG A 234 -6.11 -3.05 -12.68
C ARG A 234 -7.53 -2.58 -12.97
N GLN A 235 -8.54 -3.27 -12.43
CA GLN A 235 -9.95 -2.90 -12.57
C GLN A 235 -10.25 -1.52 -11.96
N ALA A 236 -9.66 -1.20 -10.79
CA ALA A 236 -9.83 0.09 -10.15
C ALA A 236 -9.16 1.24 -10.91
N TRP A 237 -7.98 1.01 -11.47
CA TRP A 237 -7.12 2.07 -11.97
C TRP A 237 -7.19 2.29 -13.48
N ILE A 238 -7.52 1.26 -14.26
CA ILE A 238 -7.64 1.38 -15.71
C ILE A 238 -9.07 1.78 -16.06
N PRO A 239 -10.09 0.91 -15.98
CA PRO A 239 -11.46 1.31 -16.27
C PRO A 239 -12.12 2.11 -15.14
N GLY A 240 -11.55 2.13 -13.92
CA GLY A 240 -12.17 2.80 -12.78
C GLY A 240 -13.47 2.14 -12.33
N SER A 241 -13.53 0.82 -12.36
CA SER A 241 -14.73 0.07 -11.99
C SER A 241 -15.05 0.19 -10.51
N TRP A 242 -16.29 0.47 -10.16
CA TRP A 242 -16.84 0.42 -8.82
C TRP A 242 -17.37 -0.97 -8.44
N ASP A 243 -17.37 -1.92 -9.36
CA ASP A 243 -17.82 -3.30 -9.13
C ASP A 243 -16.70 -4.19 -8.60
N ILE A 244 -15.68 -3.56 -8.02
CA ILE A 244 -14.63 -4.22 -7.29
C ILE A 244 -15.26 -4.74 -6.00
N LEU A 245 -15.68 -6.00 -6.03
CA LEU A 245 -16.18 -6.68 -4.85
C LEU A 245 -15.00 -6.84 -3.88
N ALA A 246 -15.25 -6.57 -2.61
CA ALA A 246 -14.43 -7.08 -1.54
C ALA A 246 -14.45 -8.61 -1.64
N GLY A 247 -13.47 -9.16 -2.33
CA GLY A 247 -13.33 -10.58 -2.60
C GLY A 247 -12.03 -11.11 -1.99
N GLN A 248 -11.78 -12.35 -2.23
CA GLN A 248 -10.56 -13.04 -1.82
C GLN A 248 -9.32 -12.20 -2.16
N PHE A 249 -8.41 -12.03 -1.19
CA PHE A 249 -7.21 -11.22 -1.40
C PHE A 249 -6.25 -11.90 -2.38
N PHE A 250 -5.95 -13.19 -2.17
CA PHE A 250 -5.05 -13.99 -3.01
C PHE A 250 -5.83 -14.83 -4.02
N GLN A 251 -6.38 -14.18 -5.05
CA GLN A 251 -7.10 -14.87 -6.13
C GLN A 251 -6.19 -15.76 -6.98
N ASN A 252 -4.88 -15.51 -6.93
CA ASN A 252 -3.85 -16.29 -7.61
C ASN A 252 -3.34 -17.51 -6.79
N TRP A 253 -3.90 -17.74 -5.60
CA TRP A 253 -3.60 -18.94 -4.83
C TRP A 253 -4.13 -20.19 -5.51
N ASP A 254 -3.24 -21.12 -5.80
CA ASP A 254 -3.55 -22.44 -6.36
C ASP A 254 -2.78 -23.51 -5.59
N PRO A 255 -3.45 -24.41 -4.85
CA PRO A 255 -2.79 -25.48 -4.11
C PRO A 255 -1.92 -26.39 -4.99
N ALA A 256 -2.28 -26.61 -6.25
CA ALA A 256 -1.48 -27.43 -7.17
C ALA A 256 -0.12 -26.78 -7.49
N ARG A 257 -0.06 -25.45 -7.50
CA ARG A 257 1.15 -24.66 -7.76
C ARG A 257 1.94 -24.36 -6.50
N HIS A 258 1.27 -24.02 -5.41
CA HIS A 258 1.88 -23.40 -4.23
C HIS A 258 2.08 -24.36 -3.04
N VAL A 259 1.40 -25.52 -3.02
CA VAL A 259 1.63 -26.53 -1.99
C VAL A 259 2.65 -27.57 -2.50
N LYS A 260 3.69 -27.80 -1.71
CA LYS A 260 4.77 -28.75 -2.04
C LYS A 260 4.80 -29.90 -1.04
N LYS A 261 5.12 -31.10 -1.53
CA LYS A 261 5.34 -32.26 -0.67
C LYS A 261 6.78 -32.28 -0.15
N PHE A 262 6.98 -32.80 1.06
CA PHE A 262 8.31 -32.91 1.65
C PHE A 262 9.29 -33.65 0.70
N SER A 263 8.84 -34.67 -0.04
CA SER A 263 9.65 -35.42 -1.01
C SER A 263 10.14 -34.56 -2.22
N GLN A 264 9.53 -33.45 -2.49
CA GLN A 264 9.90 -32.54 -3.60
C GLN A 264 10.95 -31.52 -3.19
N VAL A 265 11.27 -31.42 -1.91
CA VAL A 265 12.13 -30.38 -1.35
C VAL A 265 13.43 -30.98 -0.84
N VAL A 266 14.54 -30.32 -1.11
CA VAL A 266 15.85 -30.68 -0.56
C VAL A 266 16.25 -29.63 0.46
N PHE A 267 16.29 -30.02 1.74
CA PHE A 267 16.80 -29.19 2.81
C PHE A 267 18.31 -29.38 2.93
N GLU A 268 19.04 -28.27 2.86
CA GLU A 268 20.47 -28.26 3.02
C GLU A 268 20.84 -27.68 4.40
N PRO A 269 21.87 -28.23 5.10
CA PRO A 269 22.22 -27.78 6.45
C PRO A 269 22.63 -26.31 6.56
N TRP A 270 23.11 -25.72 5.47
CA TRP A 270 23.62 -24.36 5.39
C TRP A 270 22.58 -23.32 4.98
N GLN A 271 21.31 -23.73 4.72
CA GLN A 271 20.25 -22.80 4.33
C GLN A 271 19.87 -21.91 5.51
N ASP A 272 19.74 -20.61 5.23
CA ASP A 272 19.18 -19.68 6.21
C ASP A 272 17.75 -20.07 6.53
N ARG A 273 17.44 -20.07 7.82
CA ARG A 273 16.10 -20.32 8.32
C ARG A 273 15.72 -19.22 9.29
N TRP A 274 14.46 -18.84 9.24
CA TRP A 274 13.90 -17.85 10.17
C TRP A 274 12.50 -18.23 10.60
N ILE A 275 12.05 -17.62 11.68
CA ILE A 275 10.71 -17.78 12.21
C ILE A 275 10.01 -16.44 12.13
N SER A 276 8.77 -16.41 11.64
CA SER A 276 7.87 -15.27 11.79
C SER A 276 6.79 -15.59 12.80
N ILE A 277 6.48 -14.62 13.68
CA ILE A 277 5.52 -14.80 14.77
C ILE A 277 4.53 -13.65 14.75
N ASP A 278 3.26 -13.98 14.63
CA ASP A 278 2.18 -13.09 15.00
C ASP A 278 1.64 -13.49 16.37
N TRP A 279 1.82 -12.62 17.37
CA TRP A 279 1.53 -12.95 18.77
C TRP A 279 0.18 -12.38 19.19
N GLY A 280 -0.68 -13.22 19.77
CA GLY A 280 -1.93 -12.84 20.40
C GLY A 280 -2.14 -13.56 21.73
N PHE A 281 -2.77 -12.89 22.71
CA PHE A 281 -3.21 -13.52 23.96
C PHE A 281 -4.66 -13.98 23.85
N GLU A 282 -5.56 -13.10 23.44
CA GLU A 282 -6.97 -13.42 23.17
C GLU A 282 -7.16 -14.06 21.80
N HIS A 283 -6.30 -13.71 20.85
CA HIS A 283 -6.18 -14.30 19.51
C HIS A 283 -5.17 -15.44 19.51
N SER A 284 -5.06 -16.13 18.40
CA SER A 284 -4.04 -17.15 18.22
C SER A 284 -2.65 -16.55 18.11
N THR A 285 -1.66 -17.18 18.73
CA THR A 285 -0.26 -16.96 18.36
C THR A 285 0.12 -17.94 17.26
N VAL A 286 0.62 -17.41 16.15
CA VAL A 286 1.03 -18.20 14.99
C VAL A 286 2.51 -18.02 14.74
N ALA A 287 3.26 -19.12 14.77
CA ALA A 287 4.67 -19.16 14.39
C ALA A 287 4.84 -19.99 13.11
N LEU A 288 5.53 -19.40 12.12
CA LEU A 288 5.81 -20.03 10.84
C LEU A 288 7.31 -20.08 10.60
N TRP A 289 7.82 -21.26 10.17
CA TRP A 289 9.23 -21.47 9.86
C TRP A 289 9.47 -21.36 8.36
N TRP A 290 10.52 -20.68 8.00
CA TRP A 290 10.85 -20.30 6.64
C TRP A 290 12.26 -20.69 6.27
N THR A 291 12.44 -21.03 5.00
CA THR A 291 13.76 -21.21 4.39
C THR A 291 13.68 -20.94 2.88
N ARG A 292 14.83 -20.93 2.23
CA ARG A 292 14.94 -20.94 0.77
C ARG A 292 15.34 -22.31 0.29
N VAL A 293 14.60 -22.84 -0.66
CA VAL A 293 14.84 -24.16 -1.19
C VAL A 293 14.89 -24.16 -2.70
N ARG A 294 15.59 -25.13 -3.25
CA ARG A 294 15.52 -25.49 -4.66
C ARG A 294 14.52 -26.60 -4.82
N ILE A 295 13.62 -26.46 -5.76
CA ILE A 295 12.60 -27.46 -6.04
C ILE A 295 12.86 -28.08 -7.39
N LYS A 296 12.89 -29.41 -7.42
CA LYS A 296 12.89 -30.21 -8.64
C LYS A 296 11.47 -30.25 -9.20
N THR A 297 11.31 -29.87 -10.45
CA THR A 297 10.06 -30.01 -11.19
C THR A 297 10.31 -30.85 -12.43
N GLU A 298 9.26 -31.33 -13.08
CA GLU A 298 9.37 -32.03 -14.37
C GLU A 298 10.06 -31.16 -15.44
N PHE A 299 9.88 -29.84 -15.36
CA PHE A 299 10.45 -28.85 -16.29
C PHE A 299 11.82 -28.32 -15.85
N ASP A 300 12.22 -28.50 -14.58
CA ASP A 300 13.52 -28.12 -14.02
C ASP A 300 14.06 -29.24 -13.11
N PRO A 301 14.52 -30.36 -13.69
CA PRO A 301 15.05 -31.51 -12.91
C PRO A 301 16.37 -31.16 -12.21
N GLU A 302 17.08 -30.13 -12.64
CA GLU A 302 18.33 -29.67 -12.01
C GLU A 302 18.09 -28.70 -10.84
N ALA A 303 16.82 -28.35 -10.56
CA ALA A 303 16.42 -27.46 -9.47
C ALA A 303 17.20 -26.13 -9.42
N LYS A 304 17.28 -25.42 -10.55
CA LYS A 304 18.01 -24.14 -10.66
C LYS A 304 17.29 -23.00 -9.96
N ARG A 305 15.96 -23.09 -9.86
CA ARG A 305 15.13 -22.03 -9.28
C ARG A 305 15.07 -22.14 -7.76
N THR A 306 15.40 -21.07 -7.07
CA THR A 306 15.24 -20.95 -5.63
C THR A 306 13.88 -20.32 -5.34
N ILE A 307 13.13 -20.91 -4.41
CA ILE A 307 11.86 -20.40 -3.91
C ILE A 307 11.90 -20.20 -2.41
N LEU A 308 11.03 -19.33 -1.92
CA LEU A 308 10.73 -19.15 -0.51
C LEU A 308 9.76 -20.25 -0.07
N LEU A 309 10.05 -20.93 1.02
CA LEU A 309 9.23 -22.04 1.53
C LEU A 309 8.86 -21.83 2.99
N CYS A 310 7.55 -21.78 3.27
CA CYS A 310 7.01 -22.00 4.60
C CYS A 310 6.95 -23.52 4.85
N TYR A 311 7.80 -24.05 5.75
CA TYR A 311 7.96 -25.50 5.89
C TYR A 311 7.45 -26.08 7.20
N ARG A 312 7.04 -25.20 8.16
CA ARG A 312 6.45 -25.63 9.45
C ARG A 312 5.56 -24.52 9.98
N GLN A 313 4.54 -24.93 10.71
CA GLN A 313 3.64 -24.05 11.43
C GLN A 313 3.44 -24.51 12.86
N LEU A 314 3.14 -23.58 13.76
CA LEU A 314 2.66 -23.83 15.11
C LEU A 314 1.60 -22.77 15.46
N VAL A 315 0.44 -23.24 15.89
CA VAL A 315 -0.67 -22.39 16.33
C VAL A 315 -0.93 -22.64 17.81
N LEU A 316 -0.88 -21.59 18.61
CA LEU A 316 -1.07 -21.64 20.06
C LEU A 316 -2.18 -20.68 20.49
N ARG A 317 -2.88 -21.00 21.56
CA ARG A 317 -3.97 -20.16 22.10
C ARG A 317 -3.92 -20.11 23.62
N GLN A 318 -4.31 -18.97 24.19
CA GLN A 318 -4.51 -18.78 25.63
C GLN A 318 -3.30 -19.18 26.49
N MET A 319 -2.10 -18.83 26.05
CA MET A 319 -0.85 -19.07 26.77
C MET A 319 -0.13 -17.74 27.00
N ASN A 320 0.66 -17.68 28.07
CA ASN A 320 1.52 -16.55 28.30
C ASN A 320 2.75 -16.57 27.39
N GLU A 321 3.46 -15.46 27.31
CA GLU A 321 4.61 -15.26 26.43
C GLU A 321 5.75 -16.24 26.67
N GLN A 322 5.99 -16.65 27.92
CA GLN A 322 7.03 -17.59 28.27
C GLN A 322 6.72 -18.99 27.75
N LEU A 323 5.52 -19.51 28.01
CA LEU A 323 5.09 -20.82 27.56
C LEU A 323 5.02 -20.91 26.04
N ILE A 324 4.59 -19.81 25.37
CA ILE A 324 4.61 -19.71 23.91
C ILE A 324 6.04 -19.84 23.38
N ALA A 325 7.00 -19.13 23.99
CA ALA A 325 8.40 -19.20 23.58
C ALA A 325 8.99 -20.59 23.75
N GLU A 326 8.72 -21.28 24.89
CA GLU A 326 9.11 -22.66 25.14
C GLU A 326 8.54 -23.64 24.09
N LYS A 327 7.25 -23.47 23.72
CA LYS A 327 6.61 -24.30 22.71
C LYS A 327 7.20 -24.08 21.32
N ILE A 328 7.50 -22.84 20.96
CA ILE A 328 8.13 -22.51 19.67
C ILE A 328 9.53 -23.10 19.63
N ALA A 329 10.33 -22.92 20.68
CA ALA A 329 11.68 -23.49 20.80
C ALA A 329 11.66 -25.03 20.74
N GLY A 330 10.73 -25.65 21.46
CA GLY A 330 10.55 -27.11 21.44
C GLY A 330 10.08 -27.68 20.11
N ALA A 331 9.45 -26.88 19.26
CA ALA A 331 9.04 -27.27 17.91
C ALA A 331 10.13 -27.06 16.84
N ASN A 332 11.29 -26.53 17.21
CA ASN A 332 12.35 -26.14 16.30
C ASN A 332 13.27 -27.29 15.89
N HIS A 333 12.70 -28.35 15.26
CA HIS A 333 13.49 -29.47 14.75
C HIS A 333 12.85 -30.09 13.49
N THR A 334 13.68 -30.61 12.60
CA THR A 334 13.28 -31.36 11.41
C THR A 334 13.80 -32.79 11.53
N GLY A 335 12.90 -33.75 11.75
CA GLY A 335 13.25 -35.09 12.18
C GLY A 335 13.99 -35.06 13.53
N ASP A 336 15.14 -35.71 13.61
CA ASP A 336 15.99 -35.76 14.81
C ASP A 336 16.99 -34.57 14.90
N GLN A 337 16.95 -33.62 13.92
CA GLN A 337 17.88 -32.50 13.88
C GLN A 337 17.21 -31.19 14.30
N VAL A 338 17.88 -30.43 15.17
CA VAL A 338 17.50 -29.06 15.52
C VAL A 338 17.80 -28.16 14.35
N ASP A 339 16.80 -27.35 13.95
CA ASP A 339 16.97 -26.36 12.89
C ASP A 339 17.83 -25.19 13.38
N HIS A 340 18.87 -24.84 12.64
CA HIS A 340 19.62 -23.62 12.91
C HIS A 340 18.86 -22.41 12.40
N ILE A 341 18.33 -21.59 13.32
CA ILE A 341 17.54 -20.39 13.05
C ILE A 341 18.43 -19.16 13.14
N GLY A 342 18.53 -18.39 12.06
CA GLY A 342 19.30 -17.15 12.02
C GLY A 342 18.54 -15.95 12.58
N HIS A 343 17.21 -15.91 12.40
CA HIS A 343 16.37 -14.77 12.78
C HIS A 343 15.00 -15.21 13.29
N VAL A 344 14.45 -14.45 14.24
CA VAL A 344 13.08 -14.59 14.73
C VAL A 344 12.40 -13.23 14.62
N TYR A 345 11.38 -13.12 13.78
CA TYR A 345 10.63 -11.88 13.54
C TYR A 345 9.28 -11.93 14.27
N LEU A 346 9.08 -10.98 15.16
CA LEU A 346 7.86 -10.88 15.99
C LEU A 346 7.07 -9.63 15.62
N SER A 347 5.74 -9.72 15.71
CA SER A 347 4.81 -8.59 15.48
C SER A 347 5.30 -7.33 16.19
N PRO A 348 5.38 -6.17 15.48
CA PRO A 348 6.12 -4.98 15.92
C PRO A 348 5.58 -4.30 17.17
N ASP A 349 4.29 -4.45 17.46
CA ASP A 349 3.60 -3.88 18.62
C ASP A 349 4.01 -4.54 19.94
N ARG A 350 4.61 -5.75 19.90
CA ARG A 350 5.05 -6.52 21.06
C ARG A 350 6.38 -6.06 21.65
N PHE A 351 7.02 -5.09 21.06
CA PHE A 351 8.23 -4.43 21.55
C PHE A 351 7.94 -3.21 22.44
N SER A 352 6.69 -2.85 22.63
CA SER A 352 6.30 -1.84 23.59
C SER A 352 6.37 -2.43 25.01
N LYS A 353 6.85 -1.66 25.98
CA LYS A 353 6.94 -2.11 27.37
C LYS A 353 5.55 -2.38 27.94
N ILE A 354 5.36 -3.55 28.53
CA ILE A 354 4.13 -3.96 29.21
C ILE A 354 4.22 -3.75 30.73
N ASP A 355 5.43 -3.66 31.26
CA ASP A 355 5.74 -3.28 32.64
C ASP A 355 6.86 -2.25 32.67
N GLN A 356 7.40 -1.91 33.86
CA GLN A 356 8.45 -0.91 33.98
C GLN A 356 9.77 -1.30 33.28
N PHE A 357 9.98 -2.58 33.00
CA PHE A 357 11.29 -3.10 32.56
C PHE A 357 11.23 -3.86 31.25
N HIS A 358 10.16 -4.65 30.96
CA HIS A 358 10.14 -5.63 29.89
C HIS A 358 8.98 -5.44 28.91
N SER A 359 9.25 -5.73 27.66
CA SER A 359 8.26 -5.99 26.62
C SER A 359 7.98 -7.50 26.50
N ILE A 360 6.95 -7.88 25.73
CA ILE A 360 6.70 -9.29 25.36
C ILE A 360 7.91 -9.86 24.63
N ALA A 361 8.49 -9.07 23.71
CA ALA A 361 9.69 -9.46 22.97
C ALA A 361 10.90 -9.75 23.87
N ASP A 362 11.09 -8.98 24.96
CA ASP A 362 12.15 -9.23 25.92
C ASP A 362 11.96 -10.56 26.64
N LYS A 363 10.76 -10.82 27.17
CA LYS A 363 10.43 -12.05 27.90
C LYS A 363 10.54 -13.30 27.01
N MET A 364 10.06 -13.23 25.77
CA MET A 364 10.22 -14.32 24.80
C MET A 364 11.71 -14.52 24.45
N GLY A 365 12.44 -13.40 24.30
CA GLY A 365 13.86 -13.41 23.96
C GLY A 365 14.73 -14.07 25.01
N ASP A 366 14.40 -13.91 26.29
CA ASP A 366 15.14 -14.57 27.38
C ASP A 366 14.99 -16.10 27.29
N VAL A 367 13.78 -16.58 27.03
CA VAL A 367 13.53 -18.03 26.80
C VAL A 367 14.22 -18.51 25.53
N PHE A 368 14.13 -17.78 24.43
CA PHE A 368 14.76 -18.23 23.16
C PHE A 368 16.27 -18.40 23.28
N VAL A 369 16.96 -17.50 24.02
CA VAL A 369 18.41 -17.63 24.26
C VAL A 369 18.76 -18.91 25.03
N GLU A 370 17.93 -19.34 25.99
CA GLU A 370 18.13 -20.60 26.72
C GLU A 370 18.06 -21.83 25.80
N TYR A 371 17.32 -21.73 24.68
CA TYR A 371 17.17 -22.78 23.66
C TYR A 371 18.03 -22.53 22.41
N GLU A 372 19.05 -21.71 22.49
CA GLU A 372 19.96 -21.37 21.38
C GLU A 372 19.26 -20.73 20.14
N LEU A 373 18.11 -20.09 20.36
CA LEU A 373 17.43 -19.30 19.35
C LEU A 373 17.81 -17.82 19.48
N PRO A 374 17.83 -17.07 18.38
CA PRO A 374 18.09 -15.62 18.44
C PRO A 374 16.95 -14.87 19.12
N ARG A 375 17.29 -13.74 19.74
CA ARG A 375 16.27 -12.83 20.28
C ARG A 375 15.36 -12.31 19.17
N PRO A 376 14.07 -12.06 19.46
CA PRO A 376 13.14 -11.55 18.49
C PRO A 376 13.56 -10.17 17.92
N GLU A 377 13.41 -10.02 16.63
CA GLU A 377 13.52 -8.79 15.88
C GLU A 377 12.14 -8.27 15.46
N ARG A 378 12.01 -6.96 15.25
CA ARG A 378 10.76 -6.38 14.78
C ARG A 378 10.46 -6.84 13.35
N ALA A 379 9.33 -7.47 13.14
CA ALA A 379 8.85 -7.75 11.79
C ALA A 379 8.56 -6.45 11.01
N ASN A 380 8.73 -6.49 9.70
CA ASN A 380 8.43 -5.35 8.85
C ASN A 380 6.90 -5.13 8.78
N ASN A 381 6.43 -3.98 9.27
CA ASN A 381 5.01 -3.65 9.36
C ASN A 381 4.47 -2.82 8.18
N ARG A 382 5.17 -2.74 7.07
CA ARG A 382 4.67 -2.10 5.83
C ARG A 382 3.61 -3.00 5.20
N ARG A 383 2.40 -2.94 5.74
CA ARG A 383 1.32 -3.90 5.52
C ARG A 383 0.92 -4.01 4.03
N VAL A 384 0.60 -2.91 3.38
CA VAL A 384 0.18 -2.89 1.98
C VAL A 384 1.30 -3.38 1.05
N ASP A 385 2.54 -2.93 1.28
CA ASP A 385 3.69 -3.41 0.51
C ASP A 385 3.93 -4.91 0.71
N GLY A 386 3.71 -5.40 1.95
CA GLY A 386 3.82 -6.82 2.27
C GLY A 386 2.79 -7.67 1.55
N TRP A 387 1.54 -7.23 1.51
CA TRP A 387 0.49 -7.93 0.77
C TRP A 387 0.77 -7.97 -0.74
N ARG A 388 1.24 -6.87 -1.31
CA ARG A 388 1.67 -6.82 -2.72
C ARG A 388 2.82 -7.77 -3.00
N LEU A 389 3.81 -7.84 -2.10
CA LEU A 389 4.93 -8.75 -2.24
C LEU A 389 4.45 -10.21 -2.19
N CYS A 390 3.61 -10.58 -1.21
CA CYS A 390 3.02 -11.91 -1.13
C CYS A 390 2.27 -12.28 -2.42
N TYR A 391 1.44 -11.36 -2.93
CA TYR A 391 0.72 -11.56 -4.18
C TYR A 391 1.67 -11.81 -5.36
N THR A 392 2.70 -10.98 -5.50
CA THR A 392 3.70 -11.10 -6.59
C THR A 392 4.47 -12.42 -6.51
N LEU A 393 4.88 -12.83 -5.31
CA LEU A 393 5.62 -14.09 -5.13
C LEU A 393 4.75 -15.33 -5.41
N LEU A 394 3.46 -15.29 -5.07
CA LEU A 394 2.49 -16.31 -5.46
C LEU A 394 2.31 -16.33 -6.97
N ASP A 395 2.12 -15.18 -7.61
CA ASP A 395 1.91 -15.09 -9.05
C ASP A 395 3.09 -15.65 -9.87
N THR A 396 4.29 -15.43 -9.36
CA THR A 396 5.54 -15.89 -9.99
C THR A 396 6.01 -17.29 -9.53
N ASP A 397 5.24 -18.03 -8.73
CA ASP A 397 5.62 -19.31 -8.14
C ASP A 397 6.96 -19.28 -7.38
N THR A 398 7.27 -18.16 -6.74
CA THR A 398 8.50 -17.97 -5.97
C THR A 398 8.30 -18.08 -4.47
N VAL A 399 7.08 -18.30 -4.01
CA VAL A 399 6.74 -18.69 -2.65
C VAL A 399 5.88 -19.94 -2.66
N ALA A 400 6.11 -20.84 -1.71
CA ALA A 400 5.34 -22.05 -1.53
C ALA A 400 5.17 -22.41 -0.04
N VAL A 401 4.24 -23.31 0.23
CA VAL A 401 3.92 -23.84 1.56
C VAL A 401 4.07 -25.35 1.51
N LEU A 402 4.67 -25.94 2.54
CA LEU A 402 4.78 -27.37 2.64
C LEU A 402 3.44 -28.00 3.07
N ASP A 403 3.15 -29.20 2.62
CA ASP A 403 1.87 -29.91 2.87
C ASP A 403 1.59 -30.22 4.35
N ASN A 404 2.59 -30.12 5.22
CA ASN A 404 2.47 -30.22 6.67
C ASN A 404 2.04 -28.92 7.36
N CYS A 405 1.69 -27.86 6.62
CA CYS A 405 1.21 -26.57 7.12
C CYS A 405 -0.29 -26.35 6.80
N PRO A 406 -1.21 -27.19 7.33
CA PRO A 406 -2.62 -27.16 6.96
C PRO A 406 -3.30 -25.83 7.27
N ASP A 407 -2.98 -25.17 8.40
CA ASP A 407 -3.60 -23.90 8.75
C ASP A 407 -3.20 -22.78 7.77
N VAL A 408 -1.97 -22.77 7.28
CA VAL A 408 -1.51 -21.80 6.26
C VAL A 408 -2.24 -22.05 4.94
N ILE A 409 -2.31 -23.33 4.50
CA ILE A 409 -2.98 -23.72 3.26
C ILE A 409 -4.46 -23.35 3.26
N ASP A 410 -5.13 -23.52 4.41
CA ASP A 410 -6.55 -23.21 4.59
C ASP A 410 -6.82 -21.71 4.77
N SER A 411 -5.88 -20.95 5.32
CA SER A 411 -6.05 -19.54 5.66
C SER A 411 -5.84 -18.60 4.47
N ILE A 412 -4.84 -18.85 3.64
CA ILE A 412 -4.51 -17.98 2.49
C ILE A 412 -5.73 -17.71 1.59
N PRO A 413 -6.52 -18.73 1.16
CA PRO A 413 -7.69 -18.50 0.33
C PRO A 413 -8.87 -17.81 1.04
N LYS A 414 -8.88 -17.76 2.37
CA LYS A 414 -9.93 -17.11 3.16
C LYS A 414 -9.68 -15.62 3.38
N LEU A 415 -8.47 -15.13 3.14
CA LEU A 415 -8.15 -13.73 3.34
C LEU A 415 -8.93 -12.86 2.35
N MET A 416 -9.70 -11.92 2.90
CA MET A 416 -10.54 -11.02 2.14
C MET A 416 -9.91 -9.64 2.04
N ARG A 417 -10.19 -8.92 0.97
CA ARG A 417 -9.81 -7.52 0.81
C ARG A 417 -10.63 -6.63 1.75
N ASP A 418 -9.99 -5.59 2.26
CA ASP A 418 -10.70 -4.57 3.02
C ASP A 418 -11.58 -3.75 2.06
N GLU A 419 -12.89 -3.68 2.34
CA GLU A 419 -13.84 -2.92 1.52
C GLU A 419 -13.52 -1.42 1.48
N ARG A 420 -12.86 -0.91 2.51
CA ARG A 420 -12.47 0.51 2.63
C ARG A 420 -11.15 0.82 1.95
N ASN A 421 -10.28 -0.20 1.82
CA ASN A 421 -8.98 -0.10 1.18
C ASN A 421 -8.62 -1.41 0.47
N ILE A 422 -8.95 -1.51 -0.79
CA ILE A 422 -8.73 -2.73 -1.61
C ILE A 422 -7.24 -3.14 -1.74
N GLU A 423 -6.31 -2.26 -1.41
CA GLU A 423 -4.87 -2.56 -1.36
C GLU A 423 -4.46 -3.26 -0.05
N ASP A 424 -5.35 -3.29 0.93
CA ASP A 424 -5.15 -3.94 2.22
C ASP A 424 -6.10 -5.13 2.38
N ALA A 425 -5.81 -5.99 3.33
CA ALA A 425 -6.68 -7.07 3.76
C ALA A 425 -7.50 -6.65 4.98
N VAL A 426 -8.63 -7.31 5.22
CA VAL A 426 -9.46 -7.13 6.41
C VAL A 426 -8.59 -7.24 7.68
N LYS A 427 -8.83 -6.34 8.64
CA LYS A 427 -8.05 -6.25 9.89
C LYS A 427 -8.83 -6.72 11.11
N GLU A 428 -10.14 -6.67 11.02
CA GLU A 428 -11.02 -6.89 12.16
C GLU A 428 -11.56 -8.32 12.14
N GLY A 429 -11.44 -9.00 13.26
CA GLY A 429 -11.93 -10.37 13.49
C GLY A 429 -11.00 -11.15 14.39
N ASN A 430 -11.56 -12.12 15.12
CA ASN A 430 -10.83 -13.04 15.98
C ASN A 430 -10.58 -14.38 15.25
N GLU A 431 -10.49 -14.35 13.93
CA GLU A 431 -10.43 -15.57 13.15
C GLU A 431 -8.97 -15.97 12.89
N LEU A 432 -8.66 -17.23 13.12
CA LEU A 432 -7.33 -17.79 12.97
C LEU A 432 -6.66 -17.46 11.63
N PHE A 433 -7.44 -17.39 10.54
CA PHE A 433 -6.86 -17.12 9.22
C PHE A 433 -6.21 -15.74 9.11
N LEU A 434 -6.67 -14.75 9.92
CA LEU A 434 -6.05 -13.41 9.95
C LEU A 434 -4.66 -13.48 10.56
N ASP A 435 -4.53 -14.11 11.74
CA ASP A 435 -3.27 -14.25 12.46
C ASP A 435 -2.25 -15.06 11.63
N VAL A 436 -2.72 -16.13 10.95
CA VAL A 436 -1.89 -16.95 10.04
C VAL A 436 -1.38 -16.13 8.86
N CYS A 437 -2.26 -15.36 8.20
CA CYS A 437 -1.87 -14.54 7.07
C CYS A 437 -0.94 -13.38 7.46
N GLU A 438 -1.10 -12.78 8.66
CA GLU A 438 -0.16 -11.78 9.17
C GLU A 438 1.22 -12.38 9.42
N SER A 439 1.29 -13.54 10.09
CA SER A 439 2.56 -14.24 10.28
C SER A 439 3.20 -14.64 8.95
N PHE A 440 2.39 -15.07 7.96
CA PHE A 440 2.85 -15.36 6.60
C PHE A 440 3.46 -14.11 5.94
N ARG A 441 2.78 -12.98 6.02
CA ARG A 441 3.26 -11.70 5.51
C ARG A 441 4.57 -11.28 6.18
N TYR A 442 4.69 -11.42 7.50
CA TYR A 442 5.94 -11.11 8.22
C TYR A 442 7.09 -11.99 7.74
N GLY A 443 6.86 -13.28 7.55
CA GLY A 443 7.87 -14.20 7.06
C GLY A 443 8.36 -13.85 5.66
N VAL A 444 7.44 -13.50 4.75
CA VAL A 444 7.76 -13.05 3.40
C VAL A 444 8.51 -11.71 3.40
N MET A 445 8.06 -10.73 4.20
CA MET A 445 8.67 -9.40 4.26
C MET A 445 10.05 -9.38 4.91
N SER A 446 10.36 -10.37 5.71
CA SER A 446 11.64 -10.53 6.41
C SER A 446 12.69 -11.24 5.55
N TYR A 447 12.32 -11.56 4.33
CA TYR A 447 13.22 -12.06 3.32
C TYR A 447 14.31 -11.02 3.01
N ALA A 448 15.49 -11.21 3.57
CA ALA A 448 16.66 -10.38 3.30
C ALA A 448 17.52 -11.00 2.19
N SER A 449 18.26 -10.19 1.47
CA SER A 449 19.30 -10.42 0.46
C SER A 449 19.54 -11.87 -0.07
N GLU A 450 20.01 -12.01 -1.28
CA GLU A 450 20.36 -13.30 -1.88
C GLU A 450 21.28 -14.11 -0.97
N GLN A 451 20.89 -15.35 -0.71
CA GLN A 451 21.65 -16.29 0.08
C GLN A 451 22.92 -16.69 -0.68
N GLN A 452 24.06 -16.41 -0.12
CA GLN A 452 25.33 -16.90 -0.68
C GLN A 452 25.59 -18.33 -0.17
N ILE A 453 25.80 -19.27 -1.09
CA ILE A 453 26.21 -20.63 -0.75
C ILE A 453 27.59 -20.56 -0.11
N PRO A 454 27.79 -21.11 1.13
CA PRO A 454 29.09 -21.11 1.76
C PRO A 454 30.17 -21.65 0.82
N ARG A 455 31.34 -20.99 0.84
CA ARG A 455 32.45 -21.33 -0.05
C ARG A 455 32.89 -22.79 0.07
N GLU A 456 32.87 -23.32 1.29
CA GLU A 456 33.21 -24.72 1.58
C GLU A 456 32.30 -25.70 0.83
N ILE A 457 31.01 -25.41 0.78
CA ILE A 457 30.02 -26.25 0.09
C ILE A 457 30.21 -26.18 -1.43
N LEU A 458 30.50 -24.97 -1.96
CA LEU A 458 30.85 -24.81 -3.39
C LEU A 458 32.11 -25.63 -3.72
N MET A 459 33.12 -25.58 -2.87
CA MET A 459 34.35 -26.37 -3.04
C MET A 459 34.06 -27.87 -3.00
N GLN A 460 33.26 -28.35 -2.01
CA GLN A 460 32.88 -29.77 -1.94
C GLN A 460 32.12 -30.23 -3.20
N ARG A 461 31.18 -29.45 -3.70
CA ARG A 461 30.42 -29.76 -4.92
C ARG A 461 31.34 -29.80 -6.15
N GLU A 462 32.27 -28.85 -6.26
CA GLU A 462 33.25 -28.82 -7.33
C GLU A 462 34.16 -30.07 -7.32
N ILE A 463 34.60 -30.48 -6.14
CA ILE A 463 35.43 -31.69 -5.97
C ILE A 463 34.62 -32.95 -6.29
N GLN A 464 33.39 -33.05 -5.80
CA GLN A 464 32.53 -34.19 -6.05
C GLN A 464 32.17 -34.38 -7.52
N ALA A 465 32.06 -33.30 -8.28
CA ALA A 465 31.78 -33.37 -9.71
C ALA A 465 32.91 -33.93 -10.58
N ILE A 466 34.12 -34.07 -10.04
CA ILE A 466 35.27 -34.63 -10.76
C ILE A 466 35.18 -36.19 -10.72
N PRO A 467 35.14 -36.89 -11.83
CA PRO A 467 35.01 -38.33 -11.84
C PRO A 467 36.22 -39.11 -11.26
N ASP A 468 37.42 -38.58 -11.46
CA ASP A 468 38.68 -39.21 -11.11
C ASP A 468 39.15 -38.83 -9.69
N ASN A 469 39.43 -39.84 -8.87
CA ASN A 469 39.81 -39.69 -7.46
C ASN A 469 41.15 -38.97 -7.27
N GLN A 470 42.10 -39.12 -8.18
CA GLN A 470 43.40 -38.46 -8.09
C GLN A 470 43.28 -36.97 -8.42
N GLN A 471 42.46 -36.65 -9.40
CA GLN A 471 42.14 -35.28 -9.76
C GLN A 471 41.30 -34.60 -8.64
N LYS A 472 40.38 -35.32 -7.97
CA LYS A 472 39.68 -34.83 -6.78
C LYS A 472 40.65 -34.37 -5.70
N TYR A 473 41.62 -35.23 -5.38
CA TYR A 473 42.58 -34.93 -4.34
C TYR A 473 43.50 -33.75 -4.71
N MET A 474 43.95 -33.66 -5.95
CA MET A 474 44.74 -32.54 -6.44
C MET A 474 43.94 -31.23 -6.40
N ARG A 475 42.64 -31.27 -6.74
CA ARG A 475 41.78 -30.09 -6.66
C ARG A 475 41.54 -29.66 -5.24
N TYR A 476 41.30 -30.59 -4.31
CA TYR A 476 41.19 -30.33 -2.88
C TYR A 476 42.43 -29.62 -2.33
N LEU A 477 43.62 -30.13 -2.59
CA LEU A 477 44.87 -29.52 -2.18
C LEU A 477 45.03 -28.11 -2.74
N LYS A 478 44.69 -27.89 -3.98
CA LYS A 478 44.79 -26.57 -4.65
C LYS A 478 43.83 -25.54 -4.09
N LEU A 479 42.66 -25.94 -3.65
CA LEU A 479 41.66 -25.07 -3.06
C LEU A 479 42.01 -24.74 -1.58
N THR A 480 42.46 -25.73 -0.81
CA THR A 480 42.88 -25.53 0.59
C THR A 480 44.21 -24.78 0.73
N SER A 481 45.15 -24.89 -0.24
CA SER A 481 46.39 -24.13 -0.22
C SER A 481 46.19 -22.63 -0.53
N ARG A 482 45.17 -22.24 -1.23
CA ARG A 482 44.82 -20.83 -1.43
C ARG A 482 44.32 -20.14 -0.18
N ASP A 483 43.59 -20.85 0.69
CA ASP A 483 43.10 -20.30 1.95
C ASP A 483 44.22 -20.04 3.00
N ALA A 484 45.35 -20.74 2.85
CA ALA A 484 46.56 -20.49 3.70
C ALA A 484 47.31 -19.23 3.30
N THR A 485 47.13 -18.70 2.08
CA THR A 485 47.82 -17.52 1.60
C THR A 485 47.08 -16.21 1.77
N ASP A 486 45.75 -16.24 1.91
CA ASP A 486 44.93 -15.03 2.06
C ASP A 486 44.81 -14.56 3.54
N GLY A 487 45.33 -15.33 4.51
CA GLY A 487 45.26 -15.06 5.94
C GLY A 487 46.51 -14.40 6.58
N VAL A 488 47.60 -14.16 5.85
CA VAL A 488 48.86 -13.62 6.41
C VAL A 488 49.30 -12.36 5.64
N THR A 489 48.79 -11.22 6.07
CA THR A 489 49.37 -9.91 5.71
C THR A 489 50.48 -9.58 6.68
N PHE A 490 51.75 -9.88 6.32
CA PHE A 490 52.90 -9.40 7.04
C PHE A 490 53.12 -7.91 6.78
N THR A 491 52.81 -7.07 7.78
CA THR A 491 53.19 -5.66 7.80
C THR A 491 54.68 -5.53 8.15
N ILE A 492 55.55 -5.39 7.16
CA ILE A 492 56.97 -5.07 7.40
C ILE A 492 57.05 -3.58 7.72
N ASN A 493 57.19 -3.25 9.00
CA ASN A 493 57.54 -1.90 9.46
C ASN A 493 59.02 -1.61 9.10
N ARG A 494 59.30 -0.94 7.98
CA ARG A 494 60.59 -0.32 7.73
C ARG A 494 60.72 0.94 8.55
N ARG A 495 61.43 0.83 9.69
CA ARG A 495 62.00 2.00 10.40
C ARG A 495 63.08 2.56 9.48
N ARG A 496 62.94 3.80 9.00
CA ARG A 496 64.01 4.61 8.45
C ARG A 496 64.80 5.20 9.61
N ARG A 497 66.14 5.06 9.52
CA ARG A 497 67.08 5.88 10.25
C ARG A 497 67.15 7.26 9.63
#